data_7ab3615d472254550752b9a0501fa975
#
_entry.id   7ab3615d472254550752b9a0501fa975
#
_cell.length_a   1.000
_cell.length_b   1.000
_cell.length_c   1.000
_cell.angle_alpha   90.00
_cell.angle_beta   90.00
_cell.angle_gamma   90.00
#
_symmetry.space_group_name_H-M   'P 1'
#
loop_
_entity.id
_entity.type
_entity.pdbx_description
1 polymer ?
#
loop_
_entity_poly.entity_id
_entity_poly.type
_entity_poly.pdbx_seq_one_letter_code
_entity_poly.pdbx_strand_id
1 'polypeptide(L)'
;MKRTHLPLNALRVYDAAARHLSFTRAADELAVTPAAVGQQIRALEDHLGTVLFRRTSKGLELTQEGAAGLDALREGFLKFEESVSAMQAGQASDSYTIACPREFYAQWLAPRLATFGEANPDIRFTFVADENADFTEANLDCAIRLVDGPGDLQGIELDEARRVTVARPAQHGGAPDQWIDWGLPLQDGIAAHVSVSNAGQALSSALAGLGKAILPELLVKDAIDAGRLEVLDGPHTGTRAYWMVAPTPQWRTKKVRTLVEFLSAEL
;
A
#
# COMPACT_ATOMS: atom_id res chain seq x y z
N MET A 1 25.69 9.76 -28.63
CA MET A 1 24.37 10.32 -28.29
C MET A 1 24.07 10.06 -26.84
N LYS A 2 23.63 11.04 -26.03
CA LYS A 2 23.31 10.83 -24.61
C LYS A 2 21.86 10.39 -24.48
N ARG A 3 21.51 9.55 -23.47
CA ARG A 3 20.13 9.09 -23.19
C ARG A 3 19.10 10.23 -23.16
N THR A 4 19.47 11.39 -22.64
CA THR A 4 18.61 12.59 -22.52
C THR A 4 18.21 13.22 -23.87
N HIS A 5 18.82 12.81 -24.97
CA HIS A 5 18.54 13.34 -26.32
C HIS A 5 17.87 12.33 -27.25
N LEU A 6 17.46 11.14 -26.72
CA LEU A 6 16.73 10.17 -27.54
C LEU A 6 15.25 10.61 -27.67
N PRO A 7 14.74 10.77 -28.90
CA PRO A 7 13.36 11.17 -29.17
C PRO A 7 12.45 9.94 -29.06
N LEU A 8 12.25 9.40 -27.82
CA LEU A 8 11.58 8.11 -27.57
C LEU A 8 10.18 8.03 -28.16
N ASN A 9 9.40 9.12 -28.14
CA ASN A 9 8.06 9.11 -28.73
C ASN A 9 8.12 8.99 -30.26
N ALA A 10 9.02 9.70 -30.91
CA ALA A 10 9.19 9.59 -32.36
C ALA A 10 9.74 8.21 -32.78
N LEU A 11 10.62 7.61 -31.98
CA LEU A 11 11.09 6.22 -32.16
C LEU A 11 9.95 5.21 -32.02
N ARG A 12 9.03 5.38 -31.07
CA ARG A 12 7.83 4.54 -30.92
C ARG A 12 6.92 4.65 -32.15
N VAL A 13 6.69 5.87 -32.64
CA VAL A 13 5.89 6.09 -33.85
C VAL A 13 6.58 5.49 -35.08
N TYR A 14 7.89 5.57 -35.16
CA TYR A 14 8.70 4.99 -36.22
C TYR A 14 8.59 3.45 -36.23
N ASP A 15 8.71 2.79 -35.08
CA ASP A 15 8.53 1.33 -34.96
C ASP A 15 7.15 0.88 -35.46
N ALA A 16 6.07 1.53 -35.01
CA ALA A 16 4.73 1.23 -35.48
C ALA A 16 4.58 1.43 -37.00
N ALA A 17 5.08 2.55 -37.53
CA ALA A 17 5.04 2.83 -38.97
C ALA A 17 5.84 1.81 -39.77
N ALA A 18 6.98 1.34 -39.26
CA ALA A 18 7.82 0.32 -39.89
C ALA A 18 7.18 -1.07 -39.90
N ARG A 19 6.46 -1.44 -38.82
CA ARG A 19 5.71 -2.72 -38.77
C ARG A 19 4.55 -2.76 -39.75
N HIS A 20 3.82 -1.65 -39.87
CA HIS A 20 2.62 -1.60 -40.72
C HIS A 20 2.91 -1.19 -42.16
N LEU A 21 4.05 -0.58 -42.45
CA LEU A 21 4.36 0.10 -43.72
C LEU A 21 3.20 1.01 -44.16
N SER A 22 2.55 1.64 -43.16
CA SER A 22 1.36 2.49 -43.35
C SER A 22 1.22 3.47 -42.20
N PHE A 23 1.22 4.76 -42.46
CA PHE A 23 1.01 5.78 -41.45
C PHE A 23 -0.41 5.77 -40.91
N THR A 24 -1.41 5.34 -41.68
CA THR A 24 -2.80 5.21 -41.22
C THR A 24 -2.92 4.08 -40.19
N ARG A 25 -2.39 2.89 -40.48
CA ARG A 25 -2.44 1.75 -39.55
C ARG A 25 -1.61 2.01 -38.29
N ALA A 26 -0.47 2.67 -38.43
CA ALA A 26 0.31 3.08 -37.26
C ALA A 26 -0.44 4.10 -36.39
N ALA A 27 -1.18 5.00 -37.00
CA ALA A 27 -2.03 5.97 -36.33
C ALA A 27 -3.17 5.28 -35.54
N ASP A 28 -3.81 4.30 -36.16
CA ASP A 28 -4.87 3.50 -35.53
C ASP A 28 -4.32 2.74 -34.28
N GLU A 29 -3.16 2.08 -34.43
CA GLU A 29 -2.51 1.38 -33.31
C GLU A 29 -2.16 2.31 -32.15
N LEU A 30 -1.63 3.51 -32.47
CA LEU A 30 -1.14 4.47 -31.47
C LEU A 30 -2.24 5.40 -30.95
N ALA A 31 -3.49 5.26 -31.42
CA ALA A 31 -4.62 6.13 -31.10
C ALA A 31 -4.36 7.62 -31.36
N VAL A 32 -3.70 7.93 -32.49
CA VAL A 32 -3.38 9.30 -32.93
C VAL A 32 -3.87 9.53 -34.38
N THR A 33 -3.68 10.74 -34.93
CA THR A 33 -4.01 11.01 -36.32
C THR A 33 -2.86 10.62 -37.27
N PRO A 34 -3.14 10.23 -38.53
CA PRO A 34 -2.09 9.97 -39.52
C PRO A 34 -1.19 11.18 -39.79
N ALA A 35 -1.73 12.39 -39.64
CA ALA A 35 -0.95 13.63 -39.72
C ALA A 35 0.10 13.75 -38.60
N ALA A 36 -0.29 13.38 -37.36
CA ALA A 36 0.63 13.36 -36.22
C ALA A 36 1.75 12.32 -36.43
N VAL A 37 1.43 11.12 -36.93
CA VAL A 37 2.44 10.12 -37.29
C VAL A 37 3.43 10.70 -38.31
N GLY A 38 2.93 11.30 -39.41
CA GLY A 38 3.79 11.91 -40.42
C GLY A 38 4.66 13.05 -39.88
N GLN A 39 4.15 13.83 -38.91
CA GLN A 39 4.94 14.89 -38.25
C GLN A 39 6.03 14.30 -37.36
N GLN A 40 5.75 13.27 -36.58
CA GLN A 40 6.74 12.61 -35.73
C GLN A 40 7.83 11.91 -36.54
N ILE A 41 7.49 11.30 -37.68
CA ILE A 41 8.48 10.70 -38.59
C ILE A 41 9.38 11.77 -39.17
N ARG A 42 8.84 12.89 -39.70
CA ARG A 42 9.65 13.99 -40.19
C ARG A 42 10.61 14.56 -39.13
N ALA A 43 10.08 14.77 -37.91
CA ALA A 43 10.90 15.25 -36.80
C ALA A 43 12.04 14.28 -36.46
N LEU A 44 11.83 12.96 -36.59
CA LEU A 44 12.85 11.95 -36.38
C LEU A 44 13.87 11.97 -37.52
N GLU A 45 13.43 12.05 -38.77
CA GLU A 45 14.29 12.17 -39.98
C GLU A 45 15.19 13.42 -39.91
N ASP A 46 14.61 14.57 -39.52
CA ASP A 46 15.35 15.80 -39.29
C ASP A 46 16.39 15.65 -38.16
N HIS A 47 16.02 15.01 -37.07
CA HIS A 47 16.91 14.76 -35.92
C HIS A 47 18.09 13.85 -36.31
N LEU A 48 17.84 12.84 -37.13
CA LEU A 48 18.85 11.87 -37.60
C LEU A 48 19.62 12.35 -38.82
N GLY A 49 19.11 13.34 -39.53
CA GLY A 49 19.69 13.83 -40.80
C GLY A 49 19.55 12.83 -41.93
N THR A 50 18.54 11.92 -41.87
CA THR A 50 18.36 10.88 -42.89
C THR A 50 16.90 10.55 -43.09
N VAL A 51 16.53 10.11 -44.31
CA VAL A 51 15.18 9.70 -44.66
C VAL A 51 14.98 8.22 -44.28
N LEU A 52 13.93 7.91 -43.52
CA LEU A 52 13.63 6.57 -43.03
C LEU A 52 12.60 5.83 -43.90
N PHE A 53 11.68 6.59 -44.55
CA PHE A 53 10.65 6.03 -45.40
C PHE A 53 10.67 6.69 -46.80
N ARG A 54 10.33 5.90 -47.81
CA ARG A 54 10.05 6.40 -49.17
C ARG A 54 8.67 5.94 -49.63
N ARG A 55 8.02 6.76 -50.42
CA ARG A 55 6.79 6.40 -51.13
C ARG A 55 7.11 5.80 -52.48
N THR A 56 6.56 4.64 -52.80
CA THR A 56 6.69 3.96 -54.08
C THR A 56 5.31 3.75 -54.68
N SER A 57 5.24 3.25 -55.88
CA SER A 57 3.99 2.84 -56.56
C SER A 57 3.30 1.68 -55.82
N LYS A 58 4.02 0.94 -54.97
CA LYS A 58 3.51 -0.19 -54.16
C LYS A 58 3.14 0.23 -52.73
N GLY A 59 3.36 1.47 -52.33
CA GLY A 59 3.06 1.97 -51.01
C GLY A 59 4.25 2.57 -50.28
N LEU A 60 4.22 2.53 -48.95
CA LEU A 60 5.30 3.02 -48.07
C LEU A 60 6.34 1.91 -47.90
N GLU A 61 7.61 2.24 -48.06
CA GLU A 61 8.74 1.32 -47.88
C GLU A 61 9.81 1.98 -46.99
N LEU A 62 10.54 1.15 -46.22
CA LEU A 62 11.72 1.59 -45.50
C LEU A 62 12.89 1.86 -46.49
N THR A 63 13.70 2.87 -46.17
CA THR A 63 15.02 3.04 -46.79
C THR A 63 16.02 2.04 -46.19
N GLN A 64 17.23 1.96 -46.74
CA GLN A 64 18.29 1.14 -46.15
C GLN A 64 18.67 1.65 -44.78
N GLU A 65 18.74 2.96 -44.59
CA GLU A 65 18.99 3.62 -43.31
C GLU A 65 17.86 3.36 -42.33
N GLY A 66 16.61 3.42 -42.79
CA GLY A 66 15.45 3.07 -41.96
C GLY A 66 15.48 1.61 -41.48
N ALA A 67 15.87 0.68 -42.33
CA ALA A 67 15.95 -0.74 -41.94
C ALA A 67 17.14 -1.03 -40.97
N ALA A 68 18.25 -0.31 -41.11
CA ALA A 68 19.51 -0.64 -40.42
C ALA A 68 19.41 -0.61 -38.88
N GLY A 69 18.59 0.30 -38.30
CA GLY A 69 18.47 0.45 -36.85
C GLY A 69 17.25 -0.23 -36.23
N LEU A 70 16.39 -0.84 -37.07
CA LEU A 70 15.03 -1.29 -36.63
C LEU A 70 15.08 -2.43 -35.63
N ASP A 71 15.93 -3.44 -35.85
CA ASP A 71 16.02 -4.61 -34.96
C ASP A 71 16.54 -4.20 -33.59
N ALA A 72 17.58 -3.34 -33.53
CA ALA A 72 18.07 -2.83 -32.24
C ALA A 72 17.04 -1.95 -31.52
N LEU A 73 16.21 -1.20 -32.25
CA LEU A 73 15.12 -0.41 -31.69
C LEU A 73 14.04 -1.31 -31.06
N ARG A 74 13.66 -2.36 -31.76
CA ARG A 74 12.68 -3.35 -31.26
C ARG A 74 13.17 -4.07 -30.02
N GLU A 75 14.43 -4.50 -30.01
CA GLU A 75 15.05 -5.09 -28.83
C GLU A 75 15.05 -4.10 -27.65
N GLY A 76 15.32 -2.81 -27.90
CA GLY A 76 15.25 -1.75 -26.90
C GLY A 76 13.85 -1.62 -26.31
N PHE A 77 12.80 -1.63 -27.11
CA PHE A 77 11.41 -1.57 -26.62
C PHE A 77 11.03 -2.81 -25.81
N LEU A 78 11.43 -4.02 -26.22
CA LEU A 78 11.24 -5.24 -25.43
C LEU A 78 11.91 -5.12 -24.04
N LYS A 79 13.10 -4.50 -23.97
CA LYS A 79 13.76 -4.23 -22.69
C LYS A 79 13.02 -3.21 -21.82
N PHE A 80 12.36 -2.22 -22.40
CA PHE A 80 11.49 -1.33 -21.66
C PHE A 80 10.25 -2.07 -21.14
N GLU A 81 9.63 -2.93 -21.94
CA GLU A 81 8.49 -3.75 -21.51
C GLU A 81 8.89 -4.72 -20.38
N GLU A 82 10.03 -5.39 -20.50
CA GLU A 82 10.60 -6.23 -19.43
C GLU A 82 10.81 -5.42 -18.13
N SER A 83 11.35 -4.19 -18.25
CA SER A 83 11.57 -3.33 -17.10
C SER A 83 10.26 -2.92 -16.42
N VAL A 84 9.25 -2.51 -17.20
CA VAL A 84 7.91 -2.18 -16.68
C VAL A 84 7.27 -3.40 -16.02
N SER A 85 7.35 -4.56 -16.67
CA SER A 85 6.84 -5.82 -16.13
C SER A 85 7.53 -6.20 -14.82
N ALA A 86 8.85 -6.04 -14.72
CA ALA A 86 9.60 -6.28 -13.48
C ALA A 86 9.21 -5.31 -12.36
N MET A 87 8.97 -4.02 -12.67
CA MET A 87 8.47 -3.04 -11.71
C MET A 87 7.05 -3.38 -11.22
N GLN A 88 6.22 -3.97 -12.11
CA GLN A 88 4.85 -4.37 -11.78
C GLN A 88 4.79 -5.73 -11.07
N ALA A 89 5.77 -6.61 -11.27
CA ALA A 89 5.80 -7.94 -10.66
C ALA A 89 5.83 -7.87 -9.12
N GLY A 90 6.48 -6.85 -8.55
CA GLY A 90 6.43 -6.58 -7.10
C GLY A 90 5.01 -6.25 -6.58
N GLN A 91 4.13 -5.73 -7.43
CA GLN A 91 2.74 -5.43 -7.10
C GLN A 91 1.79 -6.62 -7.29
N ALA A 92 2.19 -7.61 -8.09
CA ALA A 92 1.46 -8.87 -8.29
C ALA A 92 1.94 -9.98 -7.34
N SER A 93 2.81 -9.67 -6.38
CA SER A 93 3.28 -10.61 -5.36
C SER A 93 2.13 -11.02 -4.46
N ASP A 94 1.95 -12.34 -4.26
CA ASP A 94 1.03 -12.91 -3.27
C ASP A 94 1.53 -12.71 -1.82
N SER A 95 2.50 -11.83 -1.61
CA SER A 95 3.07 -11.49 -0.32
C SER A 95 2.64 -10.08 0.11
N TYR A 96 2.16 -9.97 1.35
CA TYR A 96 1.86 -8.70 2.01
C TYR A 96 2.91 -8.42 3.08
N THR A 97 3.46 -7.20 3.09
CA THR A 97 4.29 -6.70 4.19
C THR A 97 3.50 -5.61 4.92
N ILE A 98 3.12 -5.88 6.16
CA ILE A 98 2.21 -5.04 6.94
C ILE A 98 2.88 -4.60 8.23
N ALA A 99 3.01 -3.30 8.45
CA ALA A 99 3.37 -2.78 9.76
C ALA A 99 2.12 -2.74 10.65
N CYS A 100 2.21 -3.31 11.86
CA CYS A 100 1.05 -3.45 12.73
C CYS A 100 1.48 -3.51 14.20
N PRO A 101 0.78 -2.81 15.14
CA PRO A 101 0.97 -3.02 16.57
C PRO A 101 0.72 -4.47 16.94
N ARG A 102 1.58 -5.03 17.78
CA ARG A 102 1.52 -6.46 18.15
C ARG A 102 0.20 -6.85 18.80
N GLU A 103 -0.32 -5.99 19.65
CA GLU A 103 -1.59 -6.19 20.33
C GLU A 103 -2.77 -6.17 19.36
N PHE A 104 -2.78 -5.25 18.39
CA PHE A 104 -3.82 -5.19 17.37
C PHE A 104 -3.78 -6.43 16.47
N TYR A 105 -2.58 -6.84 16.07
CA TYR A 105 -2.38 -8.07 15.32
C TYR A 105 -3.00 -9.26 16.05
N ALA A 106 -2.64 -9.45 17.34
CA ALA A 106 -3.05 -10.62 18.09
C ALA A 106 -4.57 -10.66 18.37
N GLN A 107 -5.17 -9.51 18.70
CA GLN A 107 -6.56 -9.46 19.17
C GLN A 107 -7.56 -9.29 18.02
N TRP A 108 -7.17 -8.61 16.93
CA TRP A 108 -8.13 -8.25 15.90
C TRP A 108 -7.76 -8.76 14.50
N LEU A 109 -6.50 -8.58 14.08
CA LEU A 109 -6.12 -8.82 12.70
C LEU A 109 -5.90 -10.31 12.39
N ALA A 110 -5.19 -11.04 13.25
CA ALA A 110 -4.81 -12.43 13.00
C ALA A 110 -6.01 -13.37 12.80
N PRO A 111 -7.10 -13.29 13.61
CA PRO A 111 -8.29 -14.12 13.38
C PRO A 111 -8.92 -13.86 11.99
N ARG A 112 -8.98 -12.59 11.57
CA ARG A 112 -9.54 -12.20 10.26
C ARG A 112 -8.67 -12.65 9.09
N LEU A 113 -7.35 -12.54 9.25
CA LEU A 113 -6.43 -13.04 8.23
C LEU A 113 -6.42 -14.56 8.09
N ALA A 114 -6.79 -15.30 9.12
CA ALA A 114 -7.02 -16.74 9.01
C ALA A 114 -8.13 -17.04 8.00
N THR A 115 -9.28 -16.36 8.12
CA THR A 115 -10.40 -16.46 7.18
C THR A 115 -10.03 -15.99 5.78
N PHE A 116 -9.28 -14.86 5.68
CA PHE A 116 -8.79 -14.37 4.40
C PHE A 116 -7.84 -15.36 3.72
N GLY A 117 -6.97 -16.02 4.49
CA GLY A 117 -6.04 -17.04 4.00
C GLY A 117 -6.73 -18.30 3.48
N GLU A 118 -7.84 -18.73 4.08
CA GLU A 118 -8.63 -19.86 3.59
C GLU A 118 -9.13 -19.63 2.15
N ALA A 119 -9.55 -18.40 1.84
CA ALA A 119 -10.00 -18.01 0.50
C ALA A 119 -8.82 -17.73 -0.47
N ASN A 120 -7.59 -17.57 0.03
CA ASN A 120 -6.41 -17.16 -0.73
C ASN A 120 -5.16 -17.94 -0.28
N PRO A 121 -5.06 -19.25 -0.55
CA PRO A 121 -4.05 -20.14 0.05
C PRO A 121 -2.60 -19.83 -0.35
N ASP A 122 -2.38 -19.12 -1.45
CA ASP A 122 -1.04 -18.76 -1.95
C ASP A 122 -0.49 -17.50 -1.28
N ILE A 123 -1.33 -16.75 -0.56
CA ILE A 123 -0.94 -15.50 0.08
C ILE A 123 -0.03 -15.74 1.28
N ARG A 124 1.00 -14.90 1.38
CA ARG A 124 1.94 -14.85 2.50
C ARG A 124 1.91 -13.50 3.16
N PHE A 125 2.03 -13.50 4.49
CA PHE A 125 2.06 -12.28 5.29
C PHE A 125 3.41 -12.16 6.01
N THR A 126 3.98 -10.96 5.95
CA THR A 126 5.12 -10.53 6.76
C THR A 126 4.68 -9.35 7.62
N PHE A 127 4.87 -9.45 8.93
CA PHE A 127 4.49 -8.39 9.86
C PHE A 127 5.72 -7.69 10.42
N VAL A 128 5.69 -6.35 10.39
CA VAL A 128 6.66 -5.47 11.03
C VAL A 128 6.00 -4.91 12.28
N ALA A 129 6.59 -5.17 13.45
CA ALA A 129 6.01 -4.77 14.74
C ALA A 129 6.33 -3.32 15.13
N ASP A 130 6.54 -2.47 14.17
CA ASP A 130 6.75 -1.02 14.31
C ASP A 130 5.70 -0.29 13.45
N GLU A 131 4.67 0.23 14.09
CA GLU A 131 3.58 0.97 13.42
C GLU A 131 4.05 2.26 12.74
N ASN A 132 5.22 2.79 13.14
CA ASN A 132 5.81 3.99 12.58
C ASN A 132 6.89 3.70 11.52
N ALA A 133 7.11 2.44 11.17
CA ALA A 133 8.07 2.06 10.15
C ALA A 133 7.86 2.84 8.84
N ASP A 134 8.96 3.24 8.21
CA ASP A 134 8.93 3.91 6.91
C ASP A 134 8.50 2.95 5.81
N PHE A 135 7.58 3.39 4.94
CA PHE A 135 7.02 2.57 3.87
C PHE A 135 8.05 2.09 2.86
N THR A 136 9.04 2.92 2.57
CA THR A 136 10.07 2.62 1.56
C THR A 136 11.15 1.73 2.14
N GLU A 137 11.67 2.07 3.33
CA GLU A 137 12.76 1.32 3.98
C GLU A 137 12.33 -0.09 4.36
N ALA A 138 11.11 -0.25 4.87
CA ALA A 138 10.55 -1.54 5.26
C ALA A 138 9.78 -2.25 4.13
N ASN A 139 9.72 -1.65 2.93
CA ASN A 139 8.98 -2.17 1.78
C ASN A 139 7.53 -2.57 2.14
N LEU A 140 6.82 -1.66 2.82
CA LEU A 140 5.47 -1.91 3.30
C LEU A 140 4.43 -1.78 2.20
N ASP A 141 3.46 -2.67 2.20
CA ASP A 141 2.24 -2.55 1.41
C ASP A 141 1.21 -1.65 2.08
N CYS A 142 1.06 -1.81 3.40
CA CYS A 142 0.22 -0.98 4.25
C CYS A 142 0.72 -0.99 5.69
N ALA A 143 0.18 -0.09 6.51
CA ALA A 143 0.43 -0.04 7.94
C ALA A 143 -0.88 0.13 8.71
N ILE A 144 -0.95 -0.43 9.91
CA ILE A 144 -2.03 -0.20 10.86
C ILE A 144 -1.49 0.68 11.98
N ARG A 145 -2.14 1.80 12.22
CA ARG A 145 -1.69 2.83 13.17
C ARG A 145 -2.84 3.30 14.06
N LEU A 146 -2.54 3.59 15.31
CA LEU A 146 -3.47 4.22 16.23
C LEU A 146 -3.30 5.74 16.17
N VAL A 147 -4.11 6.40 15.34
CA VAL A 147 -3.97 7.83 14.98
C VAL A 147 -5.33 8.53 14.90
N ASP A 148 -5.33 9.87 14.85
CA ASP A 148 -6.54 10.68 14.71
C ASP A 148 -7.11 10.65 13.27
N GLY A 149 -6.37 10.10 12.31
CA GLY A 149 -6.77 9.97 10.91
C GLY A 149 -5.58 9.62 10.01
N PRO A 150 -5.78 9.41 8.71
CA PRO A 150 -4.75 8.93 7.79
C PRO A 150 -3.67 9.98 7.45
N GLY A 151 -3.88 11.28 7.76
CA GLY A 151 -2.96 12.35 7.39
C GLY A 151 -2.82 12.48 5.86
N ASP A 152 -1.58 12.54 5.37
CA ASP A 152 -1.26 12.62 3.93
C ASP A 152 -1.36 11.26 3.21
N LEU A 153 -1.67 10.18 3.93
CA LEU A 153 -1.84 8.84 3.38
C LEU A 153 -3.29 8.58 2.97
N GLN A 154 -3.51 7.56 2.18
CA GLN A 154 -4.84 6.99 2.00
C GLN A 154 -5.12 6.05 3.16
N GLY A 155 -6.39 5.93 3.59
CA GLY A 155 -6.69 5.03 4.69
C GLY A 155 -8.17 4.76 4.91
N ILE A 156 -8.43 3.72 5.68
CA ILE A 156 -9.75 3.38 6.24
C ILE A 156 -9.64 3.25 7.75
N GLU A 157 -10.66 3.66 8.45
CA GLU A 157 -10.84 3.43 9.88
C GLU A 157 -11.23 1.96 10.13
N LEU A 158 -10.60 1.31 11.10
CA LEU A 158 -10.81 -0.09 11.44
C LEU A 158 -11.55 -0.30 12.76
N ASP A 159 -11.82 0.76 13.52
CA ASP A 159 -12.61 0.73 14.75
C ASP A 159 -13.32 2.07 15.02
N GLU A 160 -14.31 2.06 15.89
CA GLU A 160 -15.11 3.26 16.25
C GLU A 160 -14.41 4.16 17.29
N ALA A 161 -13.10 4.07 17.47
CA ALA A 161 -12.32 4.82 18.47
C ALA A 161 -12.87 4.67 19.91
N ARG A 162 -13.58 3.57 20.24
CA ARG A 162 -14.17 3.36 21.56
C ARG A 162 -13.11 2.99 22.58
N ARG A 163 -13.19 3.59 23.75
CA ARG A 163 -12.28 3.38 24.89
C ARG A 163 -13.06 2.93 26.11
N VAL A 164 -12.51 2.00 26.83
CA VAL A 164 -13.02 1.52 28.10
C VAL A 164 -11.95 1.56 29.17
N THR A 165 -12.33 1.87 30.39
CA THR A 165 -11.46 1.72 31.56
C THR A 165 -11.63 0.31 32.08
N VAL A 166 -10.55 -0.46 32.10
CA VAL A 166 -10.55 -1.85 32.54
C VAL A 166 -9.52 -2.12 33.62
N ALA A 167 -9.80 -3.10 34.45
CA ALA A 167 -8.86 -3.66 35.42
C ALA A 167 -9.07 -5.17 35.53
N ARG A 168 -8.06 -5.86 36.07
CA ARG A 168 -8.24 -7.22 36.54
C ARG A 168 -9.18 -7.21 37.76
N PRO A 169 -10.19 -8.09 37.84
CA PRO A 169 -11.10 -8.13 38.99
C PRO A 169 -10.37 -8.27 40.33
N ALA A 170 -10.79 -7.50 41.35
CA ALA A 170 -10.13 -7.47 42.64
C ALA A 170 -10.06 -8.85 43.30
N GLN A 171 -11.10 -9.69 43.12
CA GLN A 171 -11.16 -11.09 43.57
C GLN A 171 -10.07 -11.99 42.94
N HIS A 172 -9.48 -11.57 41.85
CA HIS A 172 -8.36 -12.23 41.18
C HIS A 172 -7.02 -11.53 41.42
N GLY A 173 -6.93 -10.66 42.42
CA GLY A 173 -5.70 -9.93 42.78
C GLY A 173 -5.46 -8.68 41.94
N GLY A 174 -6.53 -8.02 41.47
CA GLY A 174 -6.43 -6.73 40.79
C GLY A 174 -6.18 -5.57 41.76
N ALA A 175 -5.57 -4.48 41.27
CA ALA A 175 -5.35 -3.22 41.96
C ALA A 175 -6.10 -2.06 41.26
N PRO A 176 -7.45 -2.02 41.32
CA PRO A 176 -8.28 -1.12 40.52
C PRO A 176 -8.12 0.38 40.86
N ASP A 177 -7.53 0.70 42.01
CA ASP A 177 -7.30 2.07 42.43
C ASP A 177 -6.02 2.68 41.82
N GLN A 178 -5.14 1.85 41.28
CA GLN A 178 -3.88 2.29 40.66
C GLN A 178 -4.07 2.49 39.15
N TRP A 179 -3.40 3.48 38.59
CA TRP A 179 -3.48 3.80 37.17
C TRP A 179 -2.25 3.34 36.39
N ILE A 180 -2.49 2.85 35.19
CA ILE A 180 -1.51 2.53 34.15
C ILE A 180 -1.64 3.59 33.06
N ASP A 181 -0.55 4.34 32.84
CA ASP A 181 -0.42 5.33 31.77
C ASP A 181 0.36 4.74 30.57
N TRP A 182 -0.11 5.03 29.37
CA TRP A 182 0.55 4.66 28.12
C TRP A 182 0.46 5.78 27.08
N GLY A 183 0.31 7.02 27.54
CA GLY A 183 0.27 8.21 26.68
C GLY A 183 -1.14 8.66 26.30
N LEU A 184 -2.21 8.12 26.93
CA LEU A 184 -3.52 8.74 26.91
C LEU A 184 -3.67 9.66 28.14
N PRO A 185 -4.36 10.82 27.97
CA PRO A 185 -4.56 11.71 29.10
C PRO A 185 -5.37 11.03 30.21
N LEU A 186 -4.79 11.00 31.41
CA LEU A 186 -5.50 10.70 32.63
C LEU A 186 -6.20 11.96 33.13
N GLN A 187 -7.19 11.82 34.02
CA GLN A 187 -7.84 12.98 34.64
C GLN A 187 -6.82 13.80 35.44
N ASP A 188 -7.03 15.11 35.50
CA ASP A 188 -6.15 16.02 36.23
C ASP A 188 -5.93 15.59 37.70
N GLY A 189 -4.68 15.58 38.13
CA GLY A 189 -4.29 15.21 39.48
C GLY A 189 -4.12 13.70 39.72
N ILE A 190 -4.32 12.84 38.72
CA ILE A 190 -4.06 11.41 38.83
C ILE A 190 -2.60 11.13 38.47
N ALA A 191 -1.88 10.52 39.41
CA ALA A 191 -0.54 9.99 39.17
C ALA A 191 -0.63 8.51 38.74
N ALA A 192 0.07 8.19 37.65
CA ALA A 192 0.18 6.80 37.21
C ALA A 192 1.10 6.00 38.18
N HIS A 193 0.69 4.80 38.50
CA HIS A 193 1.53 3.84 39.23
C HIS A 193 2.52 3.15 38.30
N VAL A 194 2.10 2.90 37.06
CA VAL A 194 2.90 2.27 36.00
C VAL A 194 2.77 3.12 34.74
N SER A 195 3.92 3.45 34.12
CA SER A 195 3.95 4.11 32.81
C SER A 195 4.60 3.17 31.80
N VAL A 196 3.95 2.97 30.66
CA VAL A 196 4.36 2.09 29.56
C VAL A 196 4.26 2.80 28.21
N SER A 197 4.83 2.23 27.16
CA SER A 197 5.01 2.92 25.90
C SER A 197 3.84 2.74 24.89
N ASN A 198 2.98 1.72 25.09
CA ASN A 198 1.91 1.40 24.15
C ASN A 198 0.73 0.66 24.81
N ALA A 199 -0.36 0.55 24.06
CA ALA A 199 -1.60 -0.11 24.51
C ALA A 199 -1.40 -1.60 24.88
N GLY A 200 -0.51 -2.32 24.18
CA GLY A 200 -0.26 -3.74 24.44
C GLY A 200 0.42 -3.97 25.78
N GLN A 201 1.37 -3.11 26.13
CA GLN A 201 2.00 -3.14 27.46
C GLN A 201 1.01 -2.75 28.57
N ALA A 202 0.13 -1.77 28.31
CA ALA A 202 -0.90 -1.38 29.25
C ALA A 202 -1.93 -2.52 29.46
N LEU A 203 -2.36 -3.20 28.39
CA LEU A 203 -3.20 -4.39 28.44
C LEU A 203 -2.55 -5.50 29.29
N SER A 204 -1.27 -5.78 29.01
CA SER A 204 -0.52 -6.80 29.74
C SER A 204 -0.39 -6.45 31.23
N SER A 205 -0.19 -5.17 31.54
CA SER A 205 -0.10 -4.67 32.91
C SER A 205 -1.45 -4.76 33.65
N ALA A 206 -2.55 -4.44 32.99
CA ALA A 206 -3.90 -4.58 33.55
C ALA A 206 -4.25 -6.05 33.79
N LEU A 207 -3.95 -6.95 32.86
CA LEU A 207 -4.13 -8.40 33.01
C LEU A 207 -3.28 -8.97 34.16
N ALA A 208 -2.09 -8.43 34.40
CA ALA A 208 -1.23 -8.80 35.52
C ALA A 208 -1.75 -8.26 36.86
N GLY A 209 -2.72 -7.34 36.86
CA GLY A 209 -3.31 -6.76 38.08
C GLY A 209 -2.52 -5.53 38.61
N LEU A 210 -1.66 -4.92 37.82
CA LEU A 210 -0.86 -3.75 38.22
C LEU A 210 -1.68 -2.45 38.35
N GLY A 211 -2.94 -2.46 37.86
CA GLY A 211 -3.82 -1.31 37.92
C GLY A 211 -4.88 -1.32 36.85
N LYS A 212 -5.59 -0.19 36.72
CA LYS A 212 -6.58 0.06 35.67
C LYS A 212 -5.98 0.89 34.53
N ALA A 213 -6.46 0.65 33.32
CA ALA A 213 -6.03 1.36 32.11
C ALA A 213 -7.21 1.76 31.24
N ILE A 214 -7.09 2.91 30.56
CA ILE A 214 -7.99 3.28 29.47
C ILE A 214 -7.46 2.64 28.20
N LEU A 215 -8.21 1.70 27.61
CA LEU A 215 -7.77 0.92 26.45
C LEU A 215 -8.81 0.96 25.32
N PRO A 216 -8.38 0.79 24.05
CA PRO A 216 -9.30 0.53 22.94
C PRO A 216 -10.16 -0.70 23.26
N GLU A 217 -11.47 -0.57 23.13
CA GLU A 217 -12.43 -1.64 23.45
C GLU A 217 -12.13 -2.93 22.69
N LEU A 218 -11.77 -2.80 21.41
CA LEU A 218 -11.46 -3.94 20.55
C LEU A 218 -10.29 -4.80 21.06
N LEU A 219 -9.32 -4.20 21.79
CA LEU A 219 -8.16 -4.93 22.32
C LEU A 219 -8.48 -5.73 23.58
N VAL A 220 -9.52 -5.34 24.28
CA VAL A 220 -9.84 -5.91 25.60
C VAL A 220 -11.06 -6.83 25.58
N LYS A 221 -11.79 -6.86 24.48
CA LYS A 221 -13.04 -7.60 24.31
C LYS A 221 -12.90 -9.07 24.76
N ASP A 222 -11.95 -9.79 24.20
CA ASP A 222 -11.73 -11.20 24.52
C ASP A 222 -11.34 -11.42 26.00
N ALA A 223 -10.62 -10.45 26.57
CA ALA A 223 -10.25 -10.52 27.99
C ALA A 223 -11.43 -10.24 28.92
N ILE A 224 -12.35 -9.37 28.51
CA ILE A 224 -13.61 -9.10 29.22
C ILE A 224 -14.54 -10.31 29.11
N ASP A 225 -14.76 -10.84 27.91
CA ASP A 225 -15.62 -11.99 27.66
C ASP A 225 -15.13 -13.24 28.41
N ALA A 226 -13.81 -13.39 28.56
CA ALA A 226 -13.21 -14.46 29.39
C ALA A 226 -13.16 -14.18 30.89
N GLY A 227 -13.71 -13.05 31.38
CA GLY A 227 -13.67 -12.64 32.76
C GLY A 227 -12.28 -12.33 33.34
N ARG A 228 -11.28 -12.11 32.49
CA ARG A 228 -9.92 -11.75 32.91
C ARG A 228 -9.76 -10.26 33.21
N LEU A 229 -10.61 -9.45 32.59
CA LEU A 229 -10.75 -8.01 32.85
C LEU A 229 -12.21 -7.70 33.12
N GLU A 230 -12.46 -6.67 33.93
CA GLU A 230 -13.78 -6.08 34.14
C GLU A 230 -13.76 -4.61 33.65
N VAL A 231 -14.89 -4.16 33.13
CA VAL A 231 -15.08 -2.77 32.72
C VAL A 231 -15.46 -1.96 33.96
N LEU A 232 -14.67 -0.94 34.27
CA LEU A 232 -14.92 -0.02 35.36
C LEU A 232 -15.66 1.24 34.91
N ASP A 233 -15.44 1.65 33.65
CA ASP A 233 -16.06 2.84 33.06
C ASP A 233 -16.02 2.80 31.52
N GLY A 234 -16.99 3.44 30.87
CA GLY A 234 -17.12 3.53 29.41
C GLY A 234 -18.19 2.62 28.82
N PRO A 235 -18.24 2.47 27.48
CA PRO A 235 -17.29 3.04 26.51
C PRO A 235 -17.43 4.55 26.28
N HIS A 236 -16.31 5.22 26.03
CA HIS A 236 -16.23 6.62 25.63
C HIS A 236 -15.60 6.72 24.23
N THR A 237 -16.03 7.69 23.42
CA THR A 237 -15.41 7.93 22.12
C THR A 237 -14.09 8.66 22.32
N GLY A 238 -13.00 8.07 21.80
CA GLY A 238 -11.69 8.69 21.72
C GLY A 238 -11.50 9.46 20.43
N THR A 239 -10.39 10.18 20.30
CA THR A 239 -10.01 10.88 19.06
C THR A 239 -9.20 9.97 18.12
N ARG A 240 -8.49 8.99 18.67
CA ARG A 240 -7.59 8.10 17.93
C ARG A 240 -8.25 6.76 17.69
N ALA A 241 -8.28 6.32 16.44
CA ALA A 241 -8.76 5.02 16.00
C ALA A 241 -7.63 4.19 15.38
N TYR A 242 -7.83 2.91 15.21
CA TYR A 242 -6.95 2.12 14.35
C TYR A 242 -7.30 2.37 12.89
N TRP A 243 -6.32 2.85 12.16
CA TRP A 243 -6.41 3.11 10.73
C TRP A 243 -5.48 2.19 9.95
N MET A 244 -6.00 1.56 8.90
CA MET A 244 -5.15 0.97 7.87
C MET A 244 -4.81 2.05 6.87
N VAL A 245 -3.51 2.31 6.69
CA VAL A 245 -3.00 3.41 5.86
C VAL A 245 -1.94 2.93 4.88
N ALA A 246 -1.85 3.60 3.73
CA ALA A 246 -0.76 3.43 2.77
C ALA A 246 -0.58 4.69 1.91
N PRO A 247 0.61 4.93 1.34
CA PRO A 247 0.81 5.91 0.28
C PRO A 247 -0.06 5.60 -0.95
N THR A 248 -0.45 6.64 -1.70
CA THR A 248 -1.35 6.49 -2.85
C THR A 248 -0.94 5.41 -3.87
N PRO A 249 0.36 5.22 -4.21
CA PRO A 249 0.74 4.14 -5.13
C PRO A 249 0.40 2.74 -4.60
N GLN A 250 0.76 2.43 -3.34
CA GLN A 250 0.47 1.15 -2.69
C GLN A 250 -1.04 0.94 -2.51
N TRP A 251 -1.76 2.00 -2.08
CA TRP A 251 -3.22 1.97 -1.89
C TRP A 251 -4.00 1.57 -3.15
N ARG A 252 -3.49 1.95 -4.33
CA ARG A 252 -4.11 1.63 -5.63
C ARG A 252 -3.81 0.23 -6.13
N THR A 253 -2.89 -0.49 -5.52
CA THR A 253 -2.56 -1.86 -5.93
C THR A 253 -3.75 -2.80 -5.71
N LYS A 254 -3.90 -3.77 -6.58
CA LYS A 254 -4.99 -4.77 -6.48
C LYS A 254 -4.95 -5.48 -5.13
N LYS A 255 -3.76 -5.90 -4.67
CA LYS A 255 -3.61 -6.63 -3.40
C LYS A 255 -4.07 -5.82 -2.20
N VAL A 256 -3.63 -4.55 -2.06
CA VAL A 256 -4.05 -3.69 -0.93
C VAL A 256 -5.54 -3.44 -0.97
N ARG A 257 -6.12 -3.17 -2.15
CA ARG A 257 -7.57 -2.99 -2.30
C ARG A 257 -8.36 -4.23 -1.89
N THR A 258 -7.91 -5.42 -2.31
CA THR A 258 -8.57 -6.68 -1.92
C THR A 258 -8.56 -6.87 -0.40
N LEU A 259 -7.44 -6.56 0.27
CA LEU A 259 -7.36 -6.63 1.73
C LEU A 259 -8.25 -5.57 2.41
N VAL A 260 -8.28 -4.33 1.88
CA VAL A 260 -9.17 -3.25 2.35
C VAL A 260 -10.65 -3.66 2.24
N GLU A 261 -11.07 -4.17 1.08
CA GLU A 261 -12.45 -4.62 0.85
C GLU A 261 -12.84 -5.74 1.83
N PHE A 262 -11.95 -6.71 2.05
CA PHE A 262 -12.18 -7.77 3.01
C PHE A 262 -12.30 -7.24 4.44
N LEU A 263 -11.34 -6.45 4.91
CA LEU A 263 -11.35 -5.93 6.29
C LEU A 263 -12.52 -4.97 6.53
N SER A 264 -12.94 -4.19 5.52
CA SER A 264 -14.12 -3.31 5.62
C SER A 264 -15.45 -4.07 5.74
N ALA A 265 -15.52 -5.29 5.21
CA ALA A 265 -16.72 -6.13 5.34
C ALA A 265 -16.83 -6.80 6.71
N GLU A 266 -15.76 -6.80 7.51
CA GLU A 266 -15.65 -7.39 8.84
C GLU A 266 -15.82 -6.34 9.98
N LEU A 267 -16.05 -5.07 9.64
CA LEU A 267 -16.34 -3.97 10.56
C LEU A 267 -17.83 -3.94 10.91
#